data_66413cecc187fb97feb08d64c9a7fd6b
#
_entry.id   66413cecc187fb97feb08d64c9a7fd6b
#
_cell.length_a   1.000
_cell.length_b   1.000
_cell.length_c   1.000
_cell.angle_alpha   90.00
_cell.angle_beta   90.00
_cell.angle_gamma   90.00
#
_symmetry.space_group_name_H-M   'P 1'
#
loop_
_entity.id
_entity.type
_entity.pdbx_description
1 polymer ?
#
loop_
_entity_poly.entity_id
_entity_poly.type
_entity_poly.pdbx_seq_one_letter_code
_entity_poly.pdbx_strand_id
1 'polypeptide(L)'
;TANPETGEILSHESRLERLIVRANLRHNVLDAFITEESLADPSIELPHNDWIRPLWRLSLALCKQREIVRGKPENNNRVEYSFYVDGDPDDPNSTVRIVPRLRNAPLDRLVAEYMILANSTWGGLLATYGLPGIYRSQQTGRVRMSTHALPHEAIGVAQYAWCTSPLRRYVDLVNQWQLIAAIEHGVSAPLVAPFKPRDADLFAIIGGFESQYVAWHDFQNNMERYWCLRWLQQQHITECEATVLKEDLVRLSHAPMIVRLVGLPALDRGQRVLLHITAIDDLALDMDCRFIESMDSQPPEDLIEAT
;
A
#
# COMPACT_ATOMS: atom_id res chain seq x y z
N THR A 1 -9.13 10.49 21.94
CA THR A 1 -10.59 10.28 22.06
C THR A 1 -11.24 10.59 20.74
N ALA A 2 -12.06 9.70 20.24
CA ALA A 2 -12.80 9.86 18.98
C ALA A 2 -14.24 9.39 19.14
N ASN A 3 -15.13 9.94 18.33
CA ASN A 3 -16.49 9.43 18.19
C ASN A 3 -16.47 8.27 17.19
N PRO A 4 -16.81 7.02 17.59
CA PRO A 4 -16.71 5.86 16.70
C PRO A 4 -17.76 5.87 15.58
N GLU A 5 -18.86 6.61 15.71
CA GLU A 5 -19.92 6.67 14.71
C GLU A 5 -19.65 7.74 13.64
N THR A 6 -19.04 8.86 14.03
CA THR A 6 -18.77 9.97 13.11
C THR A 6 -17.33 10.03 12.65
N GLY A 7 -16.39 9.37 13.34
CA GLY A 7 -14.95 9.51 13.10
C GLY A 7 -14.35 10.83 13.56
N GLU A 8 -15.12 11.68 14.23
CA GLU A 8 -14.66 12.97 14.76
C GLU A 8 -13.62 12.75 15.87
N ILE A 9 -12.47 13.40 15.74
CA ILE A 9 -11.43 13.39 16.77
C ILE A 9 -11.72 14.52 17.77
N LEU A 10 -12.21 14.14 18.93
CA LEU A 10 -12.59 15.08 20.00
C LEU A 10 -11.36 15.64 20.73
N SER A 11 -10.36 14.80 20.96
CA SER A 11 -9.09 15.20 21.54
C SER A 11 -7.99 14.19 21.20
N HIS A 12 -6.76 14.66 21.17
CA HIS A 12 -5.60 13.79 21.04
C HIS A 12 -4.45 14.31 21.90
N GLU A 13 -3.62 13.39 22.33
CA GLU A 13 -2.38 13.66 23.06
C GLU A 13 -1.28 12.77 22.48
N SER A 14 -0.07 13.31 22.39
CA SER A 14 1.12 12.55 22.01
C SER A 14 2.13 12.62 23.13
N ARG A 15 2.68 11.47 23.53
CA ARG A 15 3.66 11.37 24.61
C ARG A 15 4.66 10.23 24.35
N LEU A 16 5.81 10.32 24.98
CA LEU A 16 6.82 9.26 24.94
C LEU A 16 6.49 8.21 26.01
N GLU A 17 6.40 6.96 25.60
CA GLU A 17 6.12 5.86 26.51
C GLU A 17 6.97 4.63 26.19
N ARG A 18 7.21 3.81 27.23
CA ARG A 18 7.73 2.45 27.06
C ARG A 18 6.54 1.50 26.98
N LEU A 19 6.48 0.79 25.85
CA LEU A 19 5.41 -0.18 25.60
C LEU A 19 5.98 -1.60 25.72
N ILE A 20 5.19 -2.48 26.34
CA ILE A 20 5.44 -3.92 26.33
C ILE A 20 4.51 -4.52 25.28
N VAL A 21 5.09 -5.05 24.21
CA VAL A 21 4.33 -5.74 23.15
C VAL A 21 3.82 -7.07 23.73
N ARG A 22 2.50 -7.18 23.93
CA ARG A 22 1.87 -8.38 24.46
C ARG A 22 1.67 -9.48 23.43
N ALA A 23 1.40 -9.12 22.19
CA ALA A 23 1.18 -10.06 21.09
C ALA A 23 1.59 -9.42 19.76
N ASN A 24 2.16 -10.23 18.88
CA ASN A 24 2.39 -9.88 17.49
C ASN A 24 1.26 -10.50 16.67
N LEU A 25 0.23 -9.71 16.39
CA LEU A 25 -0.94 -10.15 15.63
C LEU A 25 -0.61 -10.14 14.14
N ARG A 26 -0.83 -11.27 13.50
CA ARG A 26 -0.53 -11.45 12.07
C ARG A 26 -1.80 -11.63 11.28
N HIS A 27 -1.98 -10.83 10.23
CA HIS A 27 -3.14 -10.88 9.35
C HIS A 27 -3.34 -12.26 8.71
N ASN A 28 -2.28 -12.95 8.27
CA ASN A 28 -2.37 -14.29 7.67
C ASN A 28 -2.97 -15.36 8.59
N VAL A 29 -3.02 -15.10 9.91
CA VAL A 29 -3.67 -15.96 10.89
C VAL A 29 -5.08 -15.47 11.20
N LEU A 30 -5.28 -14.16 11.29
CA LEU A 30 -6.51 -13.55 11.76
C LEU A 30 -7.53 -13.28 10.65
N ASP A 31 -7.10 -13.09 9.41
CA ASP A 31 -7.99 -12.81 8.26
C ASP A 31 -9.05 -13.91 8.06
N ALA A 32 -8.73 -15.16 8.45
CA ALA A 32 -9.68 -16.27 8.39
C ALA A 32 -10.88 -16.13 9.35
N PHE A 33 -10.72 -15.36 10.43
CA PHE A 33 -11.74 -15.18 11.48
C PHE A 33 -12.35 -13.79 11.45
N ILE A 34 -11.59 -12.79 11.04
CA ILE A 34 -11.98 -11.37 11.05
C ILE A 34 -12.36 -10.96 9.63
N THR A 35 -13.62 -11.21 9.28
CA THR A 35 -14.24 -10.84 8.01
C THR A 35 -15.26 -9.72 8.23
N GLU A 36 -15.74 -9.07 7.17
CA GLU A 36 -16.80 -8.06 7.29
C GLU A 36 -18.08 -8.65 7.90
N GLU A 37 -18.43 -9.88 7.53
CA GLU A 37 -19.60 -10.59 8.06
C GLU A 37 -19.43 -10.87 9.56
N SER A 38 -18.27 -11.39 9.97
CA SER A 38 -18.02 -11.71 11.37
C SER A 38 -17.94 -10.46 12.25
N LEU A 39 -17.48 -9.34 11.71
CA LEU A 39 -17.46 -8.04 12.40
C LEU A 39 -18.85 -7.42 12.52
N ALA A 40 -19.73 -7.65 11.54
CA ALA A 40 -21.10 -7.16 11.53
C ALA A 40 -22.03 -7.93 12.46
N ASP A 41 -21.79 -9.23 12.66
CA ASP A 41 -22.63 -10.08 13.49
C ASP A 41 -22.12 -10.14 14.94
N PRO A 42 -22.85 -9.54 15.93
CA PRO A 42 -22.44 -9.57 17.33
C PRO A 42 -22.48 -10.96 17.97
N SER A 43 -23.18 -11.93 17.37
CA SER A 43 -23.29 -13.29 17.88
C SER A 43 -22.05 -14.13 17.63
N ILE A 44 -21.20 -13.73 16.67
CA ILE A 44 -19.97 -14.40 16.35
C ILE A 44 -18.87 -13.94 17.33
N GLU A 45 -18.31 -14.86 18.07
CA GLU A 45 -17.17 -14.58 18.97
C GLU A 45 -15.89 -14.46 18.13
N LEU A 46 -15.20 -13.32 18.27
CA LEU A 46 -13.97 -13.02 17.54
C LEU A 46 -12.74 -13.02 18.46
N PRO A 47 -11.57 -13.38 17.95
CA PRO A 47 -10.33 -13.08 18.63
C PRO A 47 -10.25 -11.58 18.96
N HIS A 48 -10.02 -11.25 20.23
CA HIS A 48 -9.92 -9.85 20.68
C HIS A 48 -11.21 -9.02 20.48
N ASN A 49 -12.35 -9.64 20.66
CA ASN A 49 -13.68 -9.06 20.40
C ASN A 49 -13.94 -7.75 21.16
N ASP A 50 -13.37 -7.60 22.34
CA ASP A 50 -13.51 -6.44 23.24
C ASP A 50 -12.99 -5.13 22.62
N TRP A 51 -11.98 -5.18 21.74
CA TRP A 51 -11.43 -3.99 21.11
C TRP A 51 -11.47 -4.00 19.57
N ILE A 52 -11.52 -5.16 18.90
CA ILE A 52 -11.47 -5.22 17.43
C ILE A 52 -12.71 -4.58 16.79
N ARG A 53 -13.92 -4.84 17.32
CA ARG A 53 -15.16 -4.26 16.78
C ARG A 53 -15.26 -2.74 16.99
N PRO A 54 -14.95 -2.17 18.16
CA PRO A 54 -14.88 -0.71 18.32
C PRO A 54 -13.87 -0.06 17.37
N LEU A 55 -12.69 -0.64 17.21
CA LEU A 55 -11.68 -0.13 16.28
C LEU A 55 -12.16 -0.24 14.83
N TRP A 56 -12.81 -1.34 14.45
CA TRP A 56 -13.37 -1.49 13.11
C TRP A 56 -14.41 -0.41 12.80
N ARG A 57 -15.38 -0.17 13.70
CA ARG A 57 -16.38 0.89 13.52
C ARG A 57 -15.74 2.26 13.34
N LEU A 58 -14.77 2.60 14.18
CA LEU A 58 -14.05 3.87 14.04
C LEU A 58 -13.28 3.94 12.71
N SER A 59 -12.64 2.85 12.27
CA SER A 59 -11.92 2.84 10.98
C SER A 59 -12.84 3.11 9.79
N LEU A 60 -14.06 2.56 9.80
CA LEU A 60 -15.06 2.84 8.77
C LEU A 60 -15.49 4.31 8.78
N ALA A 61 -15.70 4.88 9.95
CA ALA A 61 -16.08 6.28 10.09
C ALA A 61 -14.95 7.23 9.63
N LEU A 62 -13.69 6.94 9.96
CA LEU A 62 -12.51 7.67 9.50
C LEU A 62 -12.37 7.61 7.97
N CYS A 63 -12.51 6.41 7.38
CA CYS A 63 -12.50 6.23 5.94
C CYS A 63 -13.57 7.08 5.26
N LYS A 64 -14.80 7.03 5.76
CA LYS A 64 -15.92 7.82 5.22
C LYS A 64 -15.66 9.32 5.27
N GLN A 65 -15.07 9.84 6.35
CA GLN A 65 -14.69 11.26 6.42
C GLN A 65 -13.65 11.62 5.36
N ARG A 66 -12.63 10.78 5.17
CA ARG A 66 -11.62 11.00 4.13
C ARG A 66 -12.21 10.93 2.71
N GLU A 67 -13.19 10.07 2.48
CA GLU A 67 -13.90 9.97 1.20
C GLU A 67 -14.70 11.24 0.89
N ILE A 68 -15.30 11.85 1.90
CA ILE A 68 -15.98 13.16 1.76
C ILE A 68 -14.97 14.23 1.30
N VAL A 69 -13.80 14.27 1.93
CA VAL A 69 -12.73 15.23 1.56
C VAL A 69 -12.21 14.96 0.14
N ARG A 70 -12.08 13.71 -0.26
CA ARG A 70 -11.64 13.29 -1.59
C ARG A 70 -12.68 13.54 -2.69
N GLY A 71 -13.97 13.60 -2.32
CA GLY A 71 -15.09 13.66 -3.25
C GLY A 71 -15.36 12.36 -4.02
N LYS A 72 -14.75 11.23 -3.61
CA LYS A 72 -14.93 9.91 -4.24
C LYS A 72 -14.60 8.79 -3.25
N PRO A 73 -15.25 7.62 -3.39
CA PRO A 73 -14.95 6.45 -2.56
C PRO A 73 -13.53 5.93 -2.79
N GLU A 74 -13.03 5.19 -1.82
CA GLU A 74 -11.77 4.48 -1.93
C GLU A 74 -11.95 3.17 -2.69
N ASN A 75 -11.28 3.04 -3.83
CA ASN A 75 -11.27 1.79 -4.57
C ASN A 75 -10.06 0.96 -4.17
N ASN A 76 -10.29 -0.05 -3.35
CA ASN A 76 -9.25 -0.94 -2.82
C ASN A 76 -9.29 -2.35 -3.45
N ASN A 77 -9.97 -2.55 -4.57
CA ASN A 77 -10.09 -3.84 -5.25
C ASN A 77 -8.78 -4.24 -5.96
N ARG A 78 -7.64 -4.09 -5.27
CA ARG A 78 -6.35 -4.55 -5.77
C ARG A 78 -6.04 -5.92 -5.20
N VAL A 79 -5.71 -6.85 -6.07
CA VAL A 79 -5.10 -8.11 -5.69
C VAL A 79 -3.62 -7.87 -5.49
N GLU A 80 -3.12 -8.20 -4.31
CA GLU A 80 -1.69 -8.33 -4.02
C GLU A 80 -1.30 -9.79 -4.12
N TYR A 81 -0.03 -10.05 -4.38
CA TYR A 81 0.47 -11.40 -4.51
C TYR A 81 1.60 -11.63 -3.50
N SER A 82 1.53 -12.75 -2.81
CA SER A 82 2.60 -13.21 -1.94
C SER A 82 3.37 -14.32 -2.63
N PHE A 83 4.69 -14.19 -2.65
CA PHE A 83 5.59 -15.17 -3.22
C PHE A 83 6.20 -16.00 -2.10
N TYR A 84 6.14 -17.31 -2.24
CA TYR A 84 6.76 -18.26 -1.34
C TYR A 84 7.72 -19.14 -2.13
N VAL A 85 8.95 -19.28 -1.65
CA VAL A 85 9.95 -20.19 -2.20
C VAL A 85 10.12 -21.31 -1.19
N ASP A 86 9.69 -22.51 -1.57
CA ASP A 86 9.80 -23.69 -0.74
C ASP A 86 11.12 -24.39 -1.10
N GLY A 87 12.12 -24.28 -0.24
CA GLY A 87 13.48 -24.75 -0.42
C GLY A 87 14.52 -23.64 -0.30
N ASP A 88 15.73 -23.89 -0.79
CA ASP A 88 16.78 -22.89 -0.86
C ASP A 88 16.52 -21.95 -2.05
N PRO A 89 16.42 -20.63 -1.88
CA PRO A 89 16.22 -19.69 -2.99
C PRO A 89 17.30 -19.77 -4.07
N ASP A 90 18.50 -20.22 -3.72
CA ASP A 90 19.62 -20.40 -4.65
C ASP A 90 19.58 -21.75 -5.39
N ASP A 91 18.71 -22.69 -4.96
CA ASP A 91 18.51 -23.95 -5.65
C ASP A 91 17.52 -23.79 -6.82
N PRO A 92 17.94 -24.09 -8.07
CA PRO A 92 17.05 -24.03 -9.23
C PRO A 92 15.84 -24.99 -9.15
N ASN A 93 15.87 -25.98 -8.25
CA ASN A 93 14.76 -26.91 -8.04
C ASN A 93 13.77 -26.45 -6.96
N SER A 94 14.02 -25.35 -6.29
CA SER A 94 13.09 -24.81 -5.29
C SER A 94 11.76 -24.40 -5.92
N THR A 95 10.66 -24.75 -5.26
CA THR A 95 9.32 -24.55 -5.79
C THR A 95 8.80 -23.16 -5.45
N VAL A 96 8.31 -22.45 -6.46
CA VAL A 96 7.66 -21.13 -6.28
C VAL A 96 6.16 -21.31 -6.20
N ARG A 97 5.55 -20.66 -5.19
CA ARG A 97 4.10 -20.50 -5.08
C ARG A 97 3.73 -19.03 -5.09
N ILE A 98 2.78 -18.67 -5.94
CA ILE A 98 2.20 -17.33 -6.01
C ILE A 98 0.78 -17.40 -5.45
N VAL A 99 0.54 -16.69 -4.36
CA VAL A 99 -0.76 -16.70 -3.67
C VAL A 99 -1.39 -15.33 -3.78
N PRO A 100 -2.54 -15.21 -4.49
CA PRO A 100 -3.28 -13.96 -4.54
C PRO A 100 -3.90 -13.65 -3.18
N ARG A 101 -3.88 -12.38 -2.79
CA ARG A 101 -4.51 -11.87 -1.58
C ARG A 101 -5.27 -10.60 -1.91
N LEU A 102 -6.53 -10.55 -1.54
CA LEU A 102 -7.31 -9.31 -1.63
C LEU A 102 -6.80 -8.30 -0.60
N ARG A 103 -6.43 -7.12 -1.05
CA ARG A 103 -5.93 -6.03 -0.19
C ARG A 103 -7.02 -5.37 0.66
N ASN A 104 -8.24 -5.81 0.57
CA ASN A 104 -9.40 -5.19 1.21
C ASN A 104 -9.89 -5.95 2.46
N ALA A 105 -9.04 -6.80 3.04
CA ALA A 105 -9.38 -7.45 4.30
C ALA A 105 -9.61 -6.41 5.40
N PRO A 106 -10.55 -6.63 6.33
CA PRO A 106 -10.86 -5.68 7.40
C PRO A 106 -9.64 -5.25 8.22
N LEU A 107 -8.70 -6.15 8.48
CA LEU A 107 -7.47 -5.82 9.20
C LEU A 107 -6.55 -4.89 8.42
N ASP A 108 -6.46 -5.02 7.09
CA ASP A 108 -5.69 -4.10 6.27
C ASP A 108 -6.26 -2.69 6.34
N ARG A 109 -7.58 -2.57 6.22
CA ARG A 109 -8.29 -1.28 6.32
C ARG A 109 -8.11 -0.67 7.70
N LEU A 110 -8.30 -1.46 8.75
CA LEU A 110 -8.12 -1.02 10.12
C LEU A 110 -6.72 -0.43 10.32
N VAL A 111 -5.67 -1.17 9.99
CA VAL A 111 -4.28 -0.71 10.14
C VAL A 111 -4.03 0.53 9.29
N ALA A 112 -4.49 0.55 8.04
CA ALA A 112 -4.30 1.69 7.14
C ALA A 112 -4.93 2.98 7.70
N GLU A 113 -6.18 2.93 8.20
CA GLU A 113 -6.87 4.09 8.75
C GLU A 113 -6.17 4.66 9.98
N TYR A 114 -5.72 3.79 10.90
CA TYR A 114 -5.00 4.26 12.09
C TYR A 114 -3.60 4.79 11.75
N MET A 115 -2.92 4.23 10.75
CA MET A 115 -1.67 4.79 10.24
C MET A 115 -1.89 6.16 9.60
N ILE A 116 -2.97 6.34 8.83
CA ILE A 116 -3.32 7.62 8.21
C ILE A 116 -3.64 8.64 9.29
N LEU A 117 -4.45 8.28 10.27
CA LEU A 117 -4.78 9.15 11.41
C LEU A 117 -3.52 9.60 12.14
N ALA A 118 -2.64 8.68 12.54
CA ALA A 118 -1.41 8.99 13.23
C ALA A 118 -0.50 9.91 12.39
N ASN A 119 -0.24 9.57 11.15
CA ASN A 119 0.63 10.33 10.25
C ASN A 119 0.07 11.74 9.94
N SER A 120 -1.23 11.88 9.81
CA SER A 120 -1.88 13.19 9.62
C SER A 120 -1.82 14.04 10.90
N THR A 121 -2.14 13.45 12.06
CA THR A 121 -2.11 14.12 13.35
C THR A 121 -0.71 14.59 13.71
N TRP A 122 0.29 13.73 13.58
CA TRP A 122 1.68 14.07 13.86
C TRP A 122 2.27 15.06 12.86
N GLY A 123 1.88 14.97 11.59
CA GLY A 123 2.21 16.00 10.61
C GLY A 123 1.66 17.38 11.01
N GLY A 124 0.41 17.41 11.50
CA GLY A 124 -0.20 18.62 12.06
C GLY A 124 0.51 19.16 13.30
N LEU A 125 0.96 18.28 14.20
CA LEU A 125 1.71 18.64 15.39
C LEU A 125 3.03 19.34 15.05
N LEU A 126 3.80 18.78 14.10
CA LEU A 126 5.03 19.42 13.62
C LEU A 126 4.77 20.80 13.03
N ALA A 127 3.74 20.92 12.19
CA ALA A 127 3.34 22.18 11.58
C ALA A 127 2.94 23.23 12.64
N THR A 128 2.20 22.84 13.67
CA THR A 128 1.76 23.70 14.77
C THR A 128 2.92 24.32 15.52
N TYR A 129 4.00 23.58 15.73
CA TYR A 129 5.21 24.08 16.40
C TYR A 129 6.24 24.66 15.43
N GLY A 130 5.91 24.84 14.15
CA GLY A 130 6.81 25.41 13.15
C GLY A 130 8.04 24.54 12.85
N LEU A 131 7.96 23.23 13.13
CA LEU A 131 9.03 22.28 12.84
C LEU A 131 8.90 21.76 11.42
N PRO A 132 10.01 21.66 10.66
CA PRO A 132 10.00 20.94 9.40
C PRO A 132 9.83 19.45 9.67
N GLY A 133 9.08 18.78 8.82
CA GLY A 133 8.96 17.33 8.77
C GLY A 133 9.15 16.85 7.34
N ILE A 134 9.18 15.56 7.14
CA ILE A 134 9.16 14.97 5.80
C ILE A 134 7.75 14.52 5.50
N TYR A 135 7.07 15.29 4.66
CA TYR A 135 5.69 15.08 4.27
C TYR A 135 5.59 14.45 2.88
N ARG A 136 4.54 13.70 2.66
CA ARG A 136 4.10 13.30 1.33
C ARG A 136 2.87 14.10 0.96
N SER A 137 2.94 14.82 -0.13
CA SER A 137 1.85 15.65 -0.64
C SER A 137 1.46 15.24 -2.05
N GLN A 138 0.19 15.44 -2.38
CA GLN A 138 -0.34 15.22 -3.72
C GLN A 138 -1.52 16.15 -3.92
N GLN A 139 -1.33 17.21 -4.69
CA GLN A 139 -2.40 18.13 -5.08
C GLN A 139 -2.93 17.77 -6.48
N THR A 140 -2.02 17.45 -7.40
CA THR A 140 -2.35 16.94 -8.73
C THR A 140 -1.22 16.03 -9.21
N GLY A 141 -1.56 14.89 -9.82
CA GLY A 141 -0.56 13.99 -10.39
C GLY A 141 0.22 13.16 -9.37
N ARG A 142 1.55 13.22 -9.41
CA ARG A 142 2.42 12.36 -8.62
C ARG A 142 2.60 12.84 -7.18
N VAL A 143 2.70 11.88 -6.26
CA VAL A 143 3.11 12.15 -4.87
C VAL A 143 4.53 12.68 -4.85
N ARG A 144 4.76 13.72 -4.02
CA ARG A 144 6.07 14.34 -3.82
C ARG A 144 6.40 14.41 -2.34
N MET A 145 7.68 14.31 -2.01
CA MET A 145 8.17 14.62 -0.68
C MET A 145 8.47 16.12 -0.55
N SER A 146 8.15 16.68 0.59
CA SER A 146 8.42 18.08 0.92
C SER A 146 8.68 18.27 2.41
N THR A 147 9.26 19.42 2.77
CA THR A 147 9.48 19.78 4.18
C THR A 147 8.31 20.55 4.79
N HIS A 148 7.24 20.75 4.04
CA HIS A 148 6.06 21.53 4.43
C HIS A 148 4.80 20.65 4.48
N ALA A 149 3.93 20.95 5.44
CA ALA A 149 2.61 20.35 5.55
C ALA A 149 1.72 20.82 4.38
N LEU A 150 1.52 19.94 3.41
CA LEU A 150 0.67 20.16 2.24
C LEU A 150 -0.34 19.03 2.11
N PRO A 151 -1.51 19.27 1.48
CA PRO A 151 -2.54 18.26 1.31
C PRO A 151 -2.08 17.04 0.53
N HIS A 152 -2.67 15.89 0.89
CA HIS A 152 -2.57 14.66 0.12
C HIS A 152 -3.98 14.27 -0.34
N GLU A 153 -4.39 14.76 -1.51
CA GLU A 153 -5.76 14.62 -2.03
C GLU A 153 -6.19 13.18 -2.22
N ALA A 154 -5.30 12.31 -2.75
CA ALA A 154 -5.64 10.90 -2.95
C ALA A 154 -5.90 10.13 -1.65
N ILE A 155 -5.40 10.59 -0.51
CA ILE A 155 -5.71 10.02 0.81
C ILE A 155 -6.87 10.79 1.47
N GLY A 156 -7.10 12.05 1.11
CA GLY A 156 -8.14 12.90 1.69
C GLY A 156 -7.75 13.48 3.05
N VAL A 157 -6.50 13.94 3.20
CA VAL A 157 -5.99 14.54 4.43
C VAL A 157 -5.29 15.87 4.15
N ALA A 158 -5.34 16.80 5.12
CA ALA A 158 -4.75 18.12 4.99
C ALA A 158 -3.22 18.12 4.99
N GLN A 159 -2.60 17.12 5.62
CA GLN A 159 -1.16 16.86 5.62
C GLN A 159 -0.91 15.37 5.91
N TYR A 160 0.22 14.87 5.44
CA TYR A 160 0.59 13.48 5.64
C TYR A 160 2.10 13.34 5.80
N ALA A 161 2.58 13.20 7.04
CA ALA A 161 3.98 12.96 7.37
C ALA A 161 4.21 11.45 7.61
N TRP A 162 5.26 10.88 7.03
CA TRP A 162 5.59 9.49 7.33
C TRP A 162 6.29 9.38 8.68
N CYS A 163 5.61 8.76 9.67
CA CYS A 163 6.11 8.62 11.03
C CYS A 163 5.96 7.21 11.62
N THR A 164 5.22 6.34 10.95
CA THR A 164 4.75 5.07 11.55
C THR A 164 5.63 3.85 11.26
N SER A 165 6.72 4.00 10.51
CA SER A 165 7.60 2.88 10.16
C SER A 165 9.09 3.21 10.30
N PRO A 166 9.56 3.73 11.46
CA PRO A 166 10.94 4.20 11.62
C PRO A 166 11.99 3.09 11.56
N LEU A 167 11.62 1.83 11.78
CA LEU A 167 12.54 0.70 11.69
C LEU A 167 12.95 0.34 10.26
N ARG A 168 12.16 0.73 9.25
CA ARG A 168 12.40 0.38 7.85
C ARG A 168 12.44 1.56 6.89
N ARG A 169 12.05 2.76 7.33
CA ARG A 169 12.13 3.98 6.54
C ARG A 169 12.83 5.07 7.33
N TYR A 170 14.00 5.50 6.84
CA TYR A 170 14.81 6.51 7.50
C TYR A 170 14.09 7.86 7.65
N VAL A 171 13.28 8.25 6.68
CA VAL A 171 12.46 9.48 6.75
C VAL A 171 11.45 9.46 7.90
N ASP A 172 10.91 8.29 8.25
CA ASP A 172 10.04 8.14 9.43
C ASP A 172 10.84 8.33 10.73
N LEU A 173 12.06 7.82 10.79
CA LEU A 173 12.94 8.04 11.95
C LEU A 173 13.30 9.52 12.14
N VAL A 174 13.59 10.21 11.04
CA VAL A 174 13.83 11.67 11.04
C VAL A 174 12.62 12.41 11.61
N ASN A 175 11.41 12.06 11.13
CA ASN A 175 10.18 12.65 11.66
C ASN A 175 9.95 12.31 13.13
N GLN A 176 10.29 11.09 13.58
CA GLN A 176 10.21 10.73 15.00
C GLN A 176 11.13 11.60 15.88
N TRP A 177 12.34 11.93 15.43
CA TRP A 177 13.21 12.84 16.16
C TRP A 177 12.60 14.25 16.29
N GLN A 178 11.98 14.75 15.23
CA GLN A 178 11.27 16.04 15.26
C GLN A 178 10.05 16.00 16.19
N LEU A 179 9.30 14.88 16.19
CA LEU A 179 8.16 14.65 17.08
C LEU A 179 8.58 14.59 18.55
N ILE A 180 9.69 13.93 18.86
CA ILE A 180 10.24 13.89 20.22
C ILE A 180 10.49 15.31 20.71
N ALA A 181 11.15 16.14 19.91
CA ALA A 181 11.40 17.53 20.28
C ALA A 181 10.07 18.30 20.47
N ALA A 182 9.07 18.08 19.61
CA ALA A 182 7.76 18.71 19.71
C ALA A 182 7.02 18.32 21.01
N ILE A 183 7.07 17.03 21.37
CA ILE A 183 6.37 16.48 22.54
C ILE A 183 7.03 16.94 23.84
N GLU A 184 8.36 16.92 23.91
CA GLU A 184 9.10 17.26 25.13
C GLU A 184 9.20 18.77 25.40
N HIS A 185 9.25 19.59 24.33
CA HIS A 185 9.57 21.01 24.45
C HIS A 185 8.47 21.95 23.96
N GLY A 186 7.39 21.45 23.33
CA GLY A 186 6.25 22.23 22.88
C GLY A 186 6.67 23.45 22.06
N VAL A 187 6.28 24.65 22.50
CA VAL A 187 6.59 25.93 21.83
C VAL A 187 8.09 26.21 21.73
N SER A 188 8.93 25.62 22.58
CA SER A 188 10.39 25.75 22.55
C SER A 188 11.07 24.71 21.63
N ALA A 189 10.32 23.77 21.06
CA ALA A 189 10.86 22.74 20.19
C ALA A 189 11.72 23.26 19.03
N PRO A 190 11.42 24.41 18.38
CA PRO A 190 12.27 24.95 17.32
C PRO A 190 13.72 25.29 17.76
N LEU A 191 13.96 25.45 19.05
CA LEU A 191 15.30 25.73 19.57
C LEU A 191 16.16 24.44 19.67
N VAL A 192 15.53 23.31 19.95
CA VAL A 192 16.22 22.04 20.29
C VAL A 192 16.06 20.95 19.23
N ALA A 193 15.07 21.05 18.35
CA ALA A 193 14.83 20.06 17.31
C ALA A 193 16.07 19.85 16.43
N PRO A 194 16.35 18.61 16.01
CA PRO A 194 17.53 18.28 15.19
C PRO A 194 17.59 19.05 13.88
N PHE A 195 16.46 19.24 13.22
CA PHE A 195 16.39 19.94 11.94
C PHE A 195 15.62 21.24 12.06
N LYS A 196 16.12 22.28 11.39
CA LYS A 196 15.50 23.59 11.34
C LYS A 196 14.82 23.83 10.00
N PRO A 197 13.91 24.82 9.89
CA PRO A 197 13.35 25.22 8.61
C PRO A 197 14.45 25.55 7.59
N ARG A 198 14.37 25.02 6.39
CA ARG A 198 15.33 25.13 5.28
C ARG A 198 16.71 24.48 5.55
N ASP A 199 16.75 23.50 6.45
CA ASP A 199 17.96 22.73 6.73
C ASP A 199 18.42 21.96 5.48
N ALA A 200 19.70 22.14 5.10
CA ALA A 200 20.27 21.52 3.92
C ALA A 200 20.37 19.99 4.07
N ASP A 201 20.65 19.51 5.29
CA ASP A 201 20.75 18.08 5.57
C ASP A 201 19.38 17.40 5.42
N LEU A 202 18.30 18.07 5.81
CA LEU A 202 16.94 17.54 5.62
C LEU A 202 16.60 17.37 4.12
N PHE A 203 16.99 18.31 3.27
CA PHE A 203 16.81 18.18 1.83
C PHE A 203 17.71 17.08 1.24
N ALA A 204 18.94 16.93 1.71
CA ALA A 204 19.82 15.86 1.29
C ALA A 204 19.28 14.48 1.68
N ILE A 205 18.69 14.36 2.88
CA ILE A 205 18.00 13.13 3.33
C ILE A 205 16.83 12.78 2.41
N ILE A 206 16.00 13.75 2.06
CA ILE A 206 14.86 13.52 1.13
C ILE A 206 15.37 13.02 -0.22
N GLY A 207 16.32 13.72 -0.83
CA GLY A 207 16.86 13.34 -2.15
C GLY A 207 17.53 11.97 -2.15
N GLY A 208 18.32 11.68 -1.12
CA GLY A 208 18.97 10.37 -0.95
C GLY A 208 17.95 9.24 -0.75
N PHE A 209 16.92 9.49 0.06
CA PHE A 209 15.86 8.51 0.28
C PHE A 209 15.05 8.25 -0.99
N GLU A 210 14.64 9.28 -1.73
CA GLU A 210 13.87 9.12 -2.98
C GLU A 210 14.64 8.29 -4.00
N SER A 211 15.95 8.56 -4.16
CA SER A 211 16.83 7.80 -5.07
C SER A 211 16.90 6.31 -4.69
N GLN A 212 17.16 6.03 -3.41
CA GLN A 212 17.23 4.64 -2.92
C GLN A 212 15.89 3.93 -2.97
N TYR A 213 14.79 4.65 -2.70
CA TYR A 213 13.45 4.10 -2.75
C TYR A 213 13.05 3.66 -4.16
N VAL A 214 13.43 4.45 -5.18
CA VAL A 214 13.22 4.07 -6.60
C VAL A 214 14.03 2.82 -6.93
N ALA A 215 15.32 2.80 -6.62
CA ALA A 215 16.18 1.64 -6.89
C ALA A 215 15.70 0.36 -6.21
N TRP A 216 15.23 0.48 -4.95
CA TRP A 216 14.66 -0.65 -4.23
C TRP A 216 13.35 -1.13 -4.86
N HIS A 217 12.50 -0.22 -5.30
CA HIS A 217 11.24 -0.56 -5.96
C HIS A 217 11.46 -1.26 -7.31
N ASP A 218 12.42 -0.77 -8.10
CA ASP A 218 12.82 -1.40 -9.36
C ASP A 218 13.37 -2.81 -9.12
N PHE A 219 14.22 -2.97 -8.10
CA PHE A 219 14.71 -4.29 -7.71
C PHE A 219 13.58 -5.23 -7.31
N GLN A 220 12.64 -4.77 -6.48
CA GLN A 220 11.49 -5.57 -6.06
C GLN A 220 10.63 -5.99 -7.27
N ASN A 221 10.32 -5.07 -8.17
CA ASN A 221 9.54 -5.37 -9.38
C ASN A 221 10.26 -6.41 -10.26
N ASN A 222 11.58 -6.30 -10.39
CA ASN A 222 12.37 -7.26 -11.15
C ASN A 222 12.37 -8.64 -10.50
N MET A 223 12.49 -8.71 -9.16
CA MET A 223 12.41 -9.98 -8.42
C MET A 223 11.02 -10.61 -8.51
N GLU A 224 9.96 -9.83 -8.39
CA GLU A 224 8.59 -10.35 -8.60
C GLU A 224 8.41 -10.90 -10.01
N ARG A 225 8.94 -10.18 -11.02
CA ARG A 225 8.91 -10.63 -12.41
C ARG A 225 9.70 -11.94 -12.61
N TYR A 226 10.90 -12.03 -12.03
CA TYR A 226 11.71 -13.26 -12.05
C TYR A 226 10.95 -14.46 -11.48
N TRP A 227 10.34 -14.30 -10.29
CA TRP A 227 9.60 -15.38 -9.67
C TRP A 227 8.33 -15.76 -10.42
N CYS A 228 7.68 -14.80 -11.11
CA CYS A 228 6.57 -15.12 -12.02
C CYS A 228 7.04 -15.99 -13.20
N LEU A 229 8.16 -15.64 -13.84
CA LEU A 229 8.72 -16.42 -14.95
C LEU A 229 9.10 -17.82 -14.51
N ARG A 230 9.79 -17.96 -13.37
CA ARG A 230 10.12 -19.25 -12.76
C ARG A 230 8.88 -20.08 -12.46
N TRP A 231 7.84 -19.48 -11.92
CA TRP A 231 6.57 -20.16 -11.65
C TRP A 231 5.91 -20.65 -12.93
N LEU A 232 5.87 -19.86 -13.99
CA LEU A 232 5.32 -20.29 -15.29
C LEU A 232 6.08 -21.50 -15.85
N GLN A 233 7.39 -21.50 -15.79
CA GLN A 233 8.24 -22.62 -16.22
C GLN A 233 7.99 -23.87 -15.38
N GLN A 234 7.97 -23.76 -14.06
CA GLN A 234 7.75 -24.89 -13.14
C GLN A 234 6.37 -25.52 -13.28
N GLN A 235 5.35 -24.71 -13.58
CA GLN A 235 3.99 -25.20 -13.83
C GLN A 235 3.79 -25.68 -15.28
N HIS A 236 4.81 -25.60 -16.13
CA HIS A 236 4.73 -25.94 -17.56
C HIS A 236 3.60 -25.21 -18.29
N ILE A 237 3.35 -23.93 -17.90
CA ILE A 237 2.30 -23.12 -18.49
C ILE A 237 2.77 -22.62 -19.85
N THR A 238 2.15 -23.11 -20.90
CA THR A 238 2.41 -22.70 -22.29
C THR A 238 1.32 -21.76 -22.83
N GLU A 239 0.16 -21.73 -22.20
CA GLU A 239 -0.95 -20.84 -22.52
C GLU A 239 -1.44 -20.15 -21.26
N CYS A 240 -1.78 -18.89 -21.36
CA CYS A 240 -2.25 -18.10 -20.22
C CYS A 240 -3.30 -17.07 -20.62
N GLU A 241 -4.27 -16.87 -19.74
CA GLU A 241 -5.24 -15.79 -19.86
C GLU A 241 -4.61 -14.47 -19.45
N ALA A 242 -4.99 -13.42 -20.14
CA ALA A 242 -4.59 -12.06 -19.81
C ALA A 242 -5.71 -11.06 -20.09
N THR A 243 -5.60 -9.87 -19.48
CA THR A 243 -6.53 -8.76 -19.67
C THR A 243 -5.81 -7.61 -20.35
N VAL A 244 -6.41 -7.05 -21.40
CA VAL A 244 -5.89 -5.88 -22.12
C VAL A 244 -5.93 -4.66 -21.21
N LEU A 245 -4.78 -4.02 -21.01
CA LEU A 245 -4.65 -2.81 -20.22
C LEU A 245 -4.70 -1.54 -21.09
N LYS A 246 -3.91 -1.56 -22.15
CA LYS A 246 -3.77 -0.45 -23.08
C LYS A 246 -2.97 -0.92 -24.30
N GLU A 247 -3.45 -0.63 -25.52
CA GLU A 247 -2.73 -0.93 -26.78
C GLU A 247 -2.17 -2.35 -26.82
N ASP A 248 -0.84 -2.48 -26.70
CA ASP A 248 -0.09 -3.74 -26.75
C ASP A 248 0.26 -4.31 -25.36
N LEU A 249 -0.26 -3.72 -24.27
CA LEU A 249 0.01 -4.17 -22.90
C LEU A 249 -1.14 -5.02 -22.34
N VAL A 250 -0.79 -6.17 -21.87
CA VAL A 250 -1.71 -7.13 -21.23
C VAL A 250 -1.21 -7.50 -19.83
N ARG A 251 -2.14 -7.77 -18.93
CA ARG A 251 -1.85 -8.29 -17.58
C ARG A 251 -2.28 -9.74 -17.50
N LEU A 252 -1.39 -10.61 -17.04
CA LEU A 252 -1.71 -12.01 -16.81
C LEU A 252 -2.75 -12.17 -15.70
N SER A 253 -3.68 -13.13 -15.86
CA SER A 253 -4.76 -13.34 -14.87
C SER A 253 -4.28 -14.04 -13.59
N HIS A 254 -3.25 -14.89 -13.68
CA HIS A 254 -2.80 -15.72 -12.57
C HIS A 254 -1.44 -15.33 -11.97
N ALA A 255 -0.81 -14.30 -12.53
CA ALA A 255 0.47 -13.78 -12.03
C ALA A 255 0.50 -12.25 -12.13
N PRO A 256 1.15 -11.54 -11.21
CA PRO A 256 1.25 -10.07 -11.21
C PRO A 256 2.23 -9.56 -12.28
N MET A 257 2.05 -9.99 -13.51
CA MET A 257 2.95 -9.67 -14.61
C MET A 257 2.23 -8.96 -15.75
N ILE A 258 2.84 -7.86 -16.21
CA ILE A 258 2.42 -7.14 -17.41
C ILE A 258 3.40 -7.48 -18.52
N VAL A 259 2.86 -7.82 -19.68
CA VAL A 259 3.61 -8.22 -20.87
C VAL A 259 3.23 -7.33 -22.03
N ARG A 260 4.22 -7.02 -22.85
CA ARG A 260 4.00 -6.34 -24.12
C ARG A 260 3.80 -7.38 -25.22
N LEU A 261 2.71 -7.28 -25.94
CA LEU A 261 2.32 -8.23 -26.97
C LEU A 261 2.42 -7.60 -28.36
N VAL A 262 3.46 -7.95 -29.08
CA VAL A 262 3.65 -7.46 -30.46
C VAL A 262 2.58 -8.10 -31.37
N GLY A 263 1.84 -7.24 -32.12
CA GLY A 263 0.82 -7.72 -33.04
C GLY A 263 -0.52 -8.05 -32.40
N LEU A 264 -0.80 -7.54 -31.18
CA LEU A 264 -2.14 -7.59 -30.59
C LEU A 264 -3.13 -6.87 -31.52
N PRO A 265 -4.28 -7.48 -31.89
CA PRO A 265 -5.31 -6.77 -32.62
C PRO A 265 -5.84 -5.59 -31.80
N ALA A 266 -6.52 -4.65 -32.47
CA ALA A 266 -7.17 -3.54 -31.78
C ALA A 266 -8.30 -4.09 -30.89
N LEU A 267 -8.06 -4.14 -29.59
CA LEU A 267 -8.97 -4.64 -28.57
C LEU A 267 -9.22 -3.56 -27.51
N ASP A 268 -10.40 -3.58 -26.93
CA ASP A 268 -10.76 -2.64 -25.87
C ASP A 268 -10.09 -2.99 -24.54
N ARG A 269 -9.86 -1.95 -23.74
CA ARG A 269 -9.36 -2.12 -22.39
C ARG A 269 -10.33 -2.98 -21.56
N GLY A 270 -9.80 -3.96 -20.88
CA GLY A 270 -10.57 -4.89 -20.04
C GLY A 270 -10.95 -6.19 -20.77
N GLN A 271 -10.80 -6.27 -22.09
CA GLN A 271 -11.04 -7.53 -22.81
C GLN A 271 -10.06 -8.61 -22.38
N ARG A 272 -10.58 -9.83 -22.25
CA ARG A 272 -9.79 -11.02 -21.91
C ARG A 272 -9.27 -11.67 -23.21
N VAL A 273 -8.02 -12.10 -23.15
CA VAL A 273 -7.34 -12.74 -24.27
C VAL A 273 -6.61 -14.00 -23.81
N LEU A 274 -6.53 -14.96 -24.70
CA LEU A 274 -5.69 -16.14 -24.53
C LEU A 274 -4.38 -15.92 -25.28
N LEU A 275 -3.27 -16.19 -24.59
CA LEU A 275 -1.91 -16.05 -25.10
C LEU A 275 -1.19 -17.39 -25.10
N HIS A 276 -0.35 -17.60 -26.10
CA HIS A 276 0.63 -18.68 -26.12
C HIS A 276 2.02 -18.13 -25.80
N ILE A 277 2.69 -18.70 -24.81
CA ILE A 277 4.05 -18.35 -24.41
C ILE A 277 5.01 -19.06 -25.37
N THR A 278 5.80 -18.29 -26.10
CA THR A 278 6.74 -18.84 -27.09
C THR A 278 8.16 -18.96 -26.56
N ALA A 279 8.57 -18.06 -25.67
CA ALA A 279 9.87 -18.09 -25.02
C ALA A 279 9.83 -17.39 -23.66
N ILE A 280 10.68 -17.82 -22.74
CA ILE A 280 10.95 -17.16 -21.45
C ILE A 280 12.45 -16.95 -21.35
N ASP A 281 12.85 -15.70 -21.03
CA ASP A 281 14.23 -15.32 -20.77
C ASP A 281 14.38 -14.84 -19.33
N ASP A 282 14.96 -15.67 -18.49
CA ASP A 282 15.15 -15.39 -17.06
C ASP A 282 16.20 -14.31 -16.80
N LEU A 283 17.14 -14.08 -17.72
CA LEU A 283 18.17 -13.05 -17.59
C LEU A 283 17.66 -11.68 -18.01
N ALA A 284 16.94 -11.63 -19.13
CA ALA A 284 16.28 -10.40 -19.56
C ALA A 284 15.02 -10.07 -18.73
N LEU A 285 14.58 -11.01 -17.90
CA LEU A 285 13.32 -10.92 -17.14
C LEU A 285 12.13 -10.69 -18.08
N ASP A 286 12.10 -11.37 -19.19
CA ASP A 286 11.08 -11.16 -20.22
C ASP A 286 10.51 -12.46 -20.76
N MET A 287 9.37 -12.38 -21.43
CA MET A 287 8.79 -13.48 -22.13
C MET A 287 8.12 -13.03 -23.43
N ASP A 288 8.26 -13.84 -24.44
CA ASP A 288 7.59 -13.68 -25.71
C ASP A 288 6.26 -14.42 -25.73
N CYS A 289 5.23 -13.74 -26.19
CA CYS A 289 3.89 -14.31 -26.30
C CYS A 289 3.29 -14.03 -27.67
N ARG A 290 2.40 -14.89 -28.08
CA ARG A 290 1.53 -14.69 -29.27
C ARG A 290 0.08 -14.66 -28.83
N PHE A 291 -0.69 -13.79 -29.45
CA PHE A 291 -2.13 -13.78 -29.34
C PHE A 291 -2.73 -15.03 -30.00
N ILE A 292 -3.62 -15.72 -29.30
CA ILE A 292 -4.38 -16.86 -29.82
C ILE A 292 -5.78 -16.36 -30.22
N GLU A 293 -6.55 -15.94 -29.23
CA GLU A 293 -7.94 -15.52 -29.44
C GLU A 293 -8.42 -14.54 -28.36
N SER A 294 -9.51 -13.84 -28.64
CA SER A 294 -10.23 -13.05 -27.64
C SER A 294 -11.23 -13.96 -26.91
N MET A 295 -11.13 -14.02 -25.60
CA MET A 295 -11.93 -14.90 -24.75
C MET A 295 -13.24 -14.24 -24.38
N ASP A 296 -13.80 -13.39 -25.15
CA ASP A 296 -15.17 -12.99 -24.85
C ASP A 296 -15.87 -11.96 -25.63
N SER A 297 -17.17 -12.17 -25.55
CA SER A 297 -18.30 -11.28 -25.75
C SER A 297 -19.02 -10.89 -24.45
N GLN A 298 -18.52 -11.20 -23.25
CA GLN A 298 -19.15 -10.74 -21.99
C GLN A 298 -18.17 -9.90 -21.18
N PRO A 299 -18.53 -8.64 -20.84
CA PRO A 299 -17.74 -7.88 -19.86
C PRO A 299 -17.76 -8.62 -18.52
N PRO A 300 -16.65 -8.65 -17.77
CA PRO A 300 -16.67 -9.18 -16.42
C PRO A 300 -17.71 -8.43 -15.58
N GLU A 301 -18.53 -9.16 -14.84
CA GLU A 301 -19.63 -8.63 -14.00
C GLU A 301 -19.16 -7.56 -12.97
N ASP A 302 -17.86 -7.45 -12.76
CA ASP A 302 -17.25 -6.54 -11.76
C ASP A 302 -16.91 -5.13 -12.28
N LEU A 303 -17.28 -4.76 -13.53
CA LEU A 303 -17.02 -3.43 -14.09
C LEU A 303 -18.29 -2.58 -14.29
N ILE A 304 -19.44 -3.05 -13.84
CA ILE A 304 -20.68 -2.26 -13.84
C ILE A 304 -20.73 -1.52 -12.50
N GLU A 305 -20.45 -0.23 -12.57
CA GLU A 305 -20.67 0.87 -11.66
C GLU A 305 -19.40 1.65 -11.30
N ALA A 306 -19.05 2.54 -12.17
CA ALA A 306 -18.38 3.81 -11.82
C ALA A 306 -18.53 4.78 -13.03
N THR A 307 -19.75 5.28 -13.19
CA THR A 307 -19.95 6.61 -13.80
C THR A 307 -20.12 7.64 -12.73
#